data_c452f483b8d96700fb660d0b7fd8a619
#
_entry.id   c452f483b8d96700fb660d0b7fd8a619
#
_cell.length_a   1.000
_cell.length_b   1.000
_cell.length_c   1.000
_cell.angle_alpha   90.00
_cell.angle_beta   90.00
_cell.angle_gamma   90.00
#
_symmetry.space_group_name_H-M   'P 1'
#
loop_
_entity.id
_entity.type
_entity.pdbx_description
1 polymer ?
#
loop_
_entity_poly.entity_id
_entity_poly.type
_entity_poly.pdbx_seq_one_letter_code
_entity_poly.pdbx_strand_id
1 'polypeptide(L)'
;MVKFDPEKLKELRVQKGVSVAEMAEKLGVSVQQAHRLEKGERRLTVDMLLAFCNELDVNVGHIFSQPAEVPITGIINELYEVLACPPNSPHMVRVPALVPDNTNLAAIRWHASGHISRISGQLAFYYLHHDGIPDNAWGNRCLIVRQDGNQYIGWLISQDGVTHIENPEGRTQFNVEVTWASPILAVAPPFVFEF
;
A
#
# COMPACT_ATOMS: atom_id res chain seq x y z
N MET A 1 5.18 8.22 3.69
CA MET A 1 5.10 9.09 4.91
C MET A 1 3.68 8.99 5.42
N VAL A 2 3.47 8.39 6.61
CA VAL A 2 2.12 8.24 7.19
C VAL A 2 1.53 9.64 7.34
N LYS A 3 0.40 9.88 6.69
CA LYS A 3 -0.23 11.19 6.68
C LYS A 3 -1.21 11.27 7.86
N PHE A 4 -1.03 12.26 8.69
CA PHE A 4 -1.97 12.62 9.73
C PHE A 4 -3.30 13.04 9.08
N ASP A 5 -4.40 12.47 9.57
CA ASP A 5 -5.74 12.81 9.12
C ASP A 5 -6.43 13.72 10.17
N PRO A 6 -6.55 15.03 9.90
CA PRO A 6 -7.16 15.97 10.84
C PRO A 6 -8.64 15.70 11.10
N GLU A 7 -9.38 15.20 10.10
CA GLU A 7 -10.81 14.89 10.28
C GLU A 7 -11.01 13.75 11.26
N LYS A 8 -10.04 12.83 11.31
CA LYS A 8 -10.06 11.69 12.25
C LYS A 8 -9.98 12.13 13.71
N LEU A 9 -9.25 13.20 14.03
CA LEU A 9 -9.26 13.78 15.37
C LEU A 9 -10.68 14.19 15.78
N LYS A 10 -11.37 14.91 14.91
CA LYS A 10 -12.74 15.34 15.14
C LYS A 10 -13.69 14.17 15.31
N GLU A 11 -13.62 13.18 14.44
CA GLU A 11 -14.46 11.98 14.50
C GLU A 11 -14.28 11.23 15.82
N LEU A 12 -13.06 10.95 16.23
CA LEU A 12 -12.74 10.24 17.48
C LEU A 12 -13.24 11.01 18.69
N ARG A 13 -13.02 12.33 18.73
CA ARG A 13 -13.52 13.19 19.81
C ARG A 13 -15.05 13.15 19.91
N VAL A 14 -15.75 13.27 18.77
CA VAL A 14 -17.22 13.23 18.73
C VAL A 14 -17.74 11.86 19.16
N GLN A 15 -17.12 10.77 18.70
CA GLN A 15 -17.49 9.41 19.09
C GLN A 15 -17.38 9.19 20.62
N LYS A 16 -16.39 9.83 21.25
CA LYS A 16 -16.18 9.76 22.71
C LYS A 16 -17.01 10.79 23.49
N GLY A 17 -17.82 11.62 22.81
CA GLY A 17 -18.69 12.63 23.45
C GLY A 17 -17.93 13.79 24.05
N VAL A 18 -16.66 14.01 23.73
CA VAL A 18 -15.82 15.09 24.26
C VAL A 18 -16.05 16.36 23.45
N SER A 19 -16.29 17.50 24.12
CA SER A 19 -16.41 18.79 23.44
C SER A 19 -15.05 19.34 22.99
N VAL A 20 -15.06 20.27 22.01
CA VAL A 20 -13.81 20.93 21.57
C VAL A 20 -13.17 21.71 22.69
N ALA A 21 -14.00 22.32 23.60
CA ALA A 21 -13.50 23.07 24.71
C ALA A 21 -12.76 22.19 25.74
N GLU A 22 -13.34 21.06 26.11
CA GLU A 22 -12.69 20.05 26.97
C GLU A 22 -11.40 19.55 26.38
N MET A 23 -11.42 19.21 25.08
CA MET A 23 -10.20 18.77 24.40
C MET A 23 -9.13 19.86 24.36
N ALA A 24 -9.51 21.12 24.13
CA ALA A 24 -8.59 22.25 24.14
C ALA A 24 -7.90 22.42 25.49
N GLU A 25 -8.66 22.31 26.60
CA GLU A 25 -8.13 22.33 27.94
C GLU A 25 -7.10 21.23 28.20
N LYS A 26 -7.44 20.00 27.81
CA LYS A 26 -6.54 18.82 27.93
C LYS A 26 -5.27 18.93 27.11
N LEU A 27 -5.36 19.53 25.94
CA LEU A 27 -4.21 19.77 25.06
C LEU A 27 -3.38 21.01 25.47
N GLY A 28 -3.85 21.79 26.46
CA GLY A 28 -3.18 23.04 26.86
C GLY A 28 -3.20 24.11 25.75
N VAL A 29 -4.25 24.16 24.93
CA VAL A 29 -4.38 25.09 23.80
C VAL A 29 -5.71 25.85 23.90
N SER A 30 -5.85 26.96 23.14
CA SER A 30 -7.14 27.63 23.03
C SER A 30 -8.13 26.81 22.17
N VAL A 31 -9.44 27.01 22.40
CA VAL A 31 -10.51 26.37 21.60
C VAL A 31 -10.32 26.63 20.10
N GLN A 32 -9.91 27.85 19.72
CA GLN A 32 -9.62 28.20 18.33
C GLN A 32 -8.46 27.39 17.78
N GLN A 33 -7.43 27.14 18.58
CA GLN A 33 -6.29 26.33 18.19
C GLN A 33 -6.66 24.83 18.03
N ALA A 34 -7.52 24.31 18.91
CA ALA A 34 -8.06 22.95 18.80
C ALA A 34 -8.88 22.78 17.51
N HIS A 35 -9.74 23.74 17.16
CA HIS A 35 -10.45 23.74 15.89
C HIS A 35 -9.51 23.73 14.66
N ARG A 36 -8.41 24.50 14.71
CA ARG A 36 -7.42 24.51 13.64
C ARG A 36 -6.65 23.18 13.51
N LEU A 37 -6.42 22.48 14.62
CA LEU A 37 -5.85 21.13 14.58
C LEU A 37 -6.79 20.15 13.85
N GLU A 38 -8.09 20.18 14.17
CA GLU A 38 -9.11 19.32 13.55
C GLU A 38 -9.38 19.66 12.06
N LYS A 39 -9.00 20.85 11.61
CA LYS A 39 -9.06 21.28 10.20
C LYS A 39 -7.75 21.07 9.44
N GLY A 40 -6.70 20.62 10.11
CA GLY A 40 -5.37 20.52 9.51
C GLY A 40 -4.67 21.86 9.26
N GLU A 41 -5.20 22.97 9.75
CA GLU A 41 -4.65 24.31 9.62
C GLU A 41 -3.51 24.59 10.62
N ARG A 42 -3.29 23.67 11.55
CA ARG A 42 -2.23 23.74 12.55
C ARG A 42 -1.51 22.42 12.62
N ARG A 43 -0.18 22.48 12.79
CA ARG A 43 0.66 21.29 12.97
C ARG A 43 0.38 20.64 14.32
N LEU A 44 0.14 19.34 14.32
CA LEU A 44 0.05 18.51 15.50
C LEU A 44 1.47 18.15 15.97
N THR A 45 1.79 18.40 17.23
CA THR A 45 3.05 17.93 17.83
C THR A 45 2.87 16.53 18.40
N VAL A 46 3.97 15.83 18.67
CA VAL A 46 3.94 14.49 19.27
C VAL A 46 3.29 14.53 20.66
N ASP A 47 3.59 15.56 21.47
CA ASP A 47 3.01 15.70 22.79
C ASP A 47 1.50 15.90 22.74
N MET A 48 1.01 16.75 21.83
CA MET A 48 -0.42 16.93 21.59
C MET A 48 -1.10 15.65 21.11
N LEU A 49 -0.45 14.89 20.23
CA LEU A 49 -0.93 13.59 19.74
C LEU A 49 -1.09 12.61 20.89
N LEU A 50 -0.08 12.48 21.74
CA LEU A 50 -0.12 11.59 22.90
C LEU A 50 -1.18 12.03 23.92
N ALA A 51 -1.29 13.33 24.22
CA ALA A 51 -2.32 13.87 25.11
C ALA A 51 -3.72 13.59 24.56
N PHE A 52 -3.95 13.77 23.26
CA PHE A 52 -5.20 13.47 22.59
C PHE A 52 -5.56 11.97 22.70
N CYS A 53 -4.61 11.09 22.40
CA CYS A 53 -4.79 9.65 22.49
C CYS A 53 -5.13 9.19 23.91
N ASN A 54 -4.42 9.71 24.90
CA ASN A 54 -4.64 9.38 26.31
C ASN A 54 -6.02 9.84 26.79
N GLU A 55 -6.45 11.06 26.42
CA GLU A 55 -7.76 11.60 26.82
C GLU A 55 -8.92 10.79 26.23
N LEU A 56 -8.79 10.34 24.99
CA LEU A 56 -9.84 9.58 24.31
C LEU A 56 -9.73 8.07 24.53
N ASP A 57 -8.68 7.60 25.22
CA ASP A 57 -8.38 6.18 25.34
C ASP A 57 -8.37 5.48 23.97
N VAL A 58 -7.59 6.01 23.03
CA VAL A 58 -7.43 5.48 21.69
C VAL A 58 -5.96 5.24 21.35
N ASN A 59 -5.69 4.25 20.51
CA ASN A 59 -4.35 4.01 20.01
C ASN A 59 -3.94 5.10 19.00
N VAL A 60 -2.66 5.52 19.03
CA VAL A 60 -2.08 6.48 18.10
C VAL A 60 -2.37 6.13 16.64
N GLY A 61 -2.37 4.84 16.29
CA GLY A 61 -2.69 4.35 14.96
C GLY A 61 -4.09 4.74 14.46
N HIS A 62 -5.05 5.00 15.34
CA HIS A 62 -6.42 5.40 14.96
C HIS A 62 -6.52 6.83 14.42
N ILE A 63 -5.50 7.67 14.67
CA ILE A 63 -5.47 9.08 14.24
C ILE A 63 -4.91 9.22 12.82
N PHE A 64 -4.18 8.22 12.36
CA PHE A 64 -3.69 8.20 10.99
C PHE A 64 -4.78 7.64 10.06
N SER A 65 -4.83 8.16 8.83
CA SER A 65 -5.77 7.66 7.82
C SER A 65 -5.76 6.15 7.82
N GLN A 66 -6.94 5.54 7.85
CA GLN A 66 -7.04 4.10 7.70
C GLN A 66 -6.34 3.71 6.39
N PRO A 67 -5.60 2.61 6.40
CA PRO A 67 -4.99 2.13 5.16
C PRO A 67 -6.10 1.99 4.11
N ALA A 68 -5.91 2.64 2.96
CA ALA A 68 -6.85 2.50 1.85
C ALA A 68 -6.97 1.03 1.48
N GLU A 69 -8.15 0.64 1.07
CA GLU A 69 -8.37 -0.67 0.47
C GLU A 69 -8.12 -0.57 -1.04
N VAL A 70 -7.39 -1.55 -1.58
CA VAL A 70 -7.05 -1.64 -3.00
C VAL A 70 -7.47 -2.98 -3.57
N PRO A 71 -7.79 -3.03 -4.88
CA PRO A 71 -8.19 -4.28 -5.51
C PRO A 71 -7.03 -5.27 -5.61
N ILE A 72 -7.33 -6.56 -5.45
CA ILE A 72 -6.46 -7.65 -5.89
C ILE A 72 -6.78 -7.91 -7.36
N THR A 73 -5.81 -7.70 -8.23
CA THR A 73 -6.00 -7.80 -9.69
C THR A 73 -5.56 -9.13 -10.27
N GLY A 74 -4.79 -9.93 -9.52
CA GLY A 74 -4.29 -11.20 -10.02
C GLY A 74 -3.63 -12.07 -8.95
N ILE A 75 -3.28 -13.27 -9.37
CA ILE A 75 -2.58 -14.27 -8.58
C ILE A 75 -1.26 -14.61 -9.26
N ILE A 76 -0.19 -14.64 -8.49
CA ILE A 76 1.13 -15.07 -8.96
C ILE A 76 1.26 -16.57 -8.71
N ASN A 77 1.54 -17.34 -9.77
CA ASN A 77 1.80 -18.78 -9.69
C ASN A 77 3.29 -19.08 -9.42
N GLU A 78 3.65 -20.36 -9.37
CA GLU A 78 5.02 -20.84 -9.14
C GLU A 78 6.01 -20.48 -10.26
N LEU A 79 5.51 -20.13 -11.44
CA LEU A 79 6.32 -19.70 -12.58
C LEU A 79 6.48 -18.17 -12.64
N TYR A 80 5.99 -17.45 -11.58
CA TYR A 80 5.94 -16.00 -11.54
C TYR A 80 5.06 -15.36 -12.62
N GLU A 81 4.14 -16.14 -13.20
CA GLU A 81 3.10 -15.63 -14.07
C GLU A 81 1.94 -15.09 -13.25
N VAL A 82 1.34 -14.00 -13.71
CA VAL A 82 0.17 -13.42 -13.08
C VAL A 82 -1.08 -13.85 -13.82
N LEU A 83 -1.92 -14.57 -13.13
CA LEU A 83 -3.20 -15.09 -13.63
C LEU A 83 -4.37 -14.26 -13.08
N ALA A 84 -5.51 -14.29 -13.75
CA ALA A 84 -6.73 -13.65 -13.25
C ALA A 84 -7.16 -14.24 -11.90
N CYS A 85 -7.71 -13.40 -11.02
CA CYS A 85 -8.27 -13.86 -9.75
C CYS A 85 -9.44 -14.82 -9.97
N PRO A 86 -9.52 -15.92 -9.21
CA PRO A 86 -10.73 -16.74 -9.16
C PRO A 86 -11.94 -15.92 -8.70
N PRO A 87 -13.14 -16.21 -9.20
CA PRO A 87 -14.36 -15.41 -8.92
C PRO A 87 -14.74 -15.31 -7.43
N ASN A 88 -14.25 -16.23 -6.58
CA ASN A 88 -14.53 -16.25 -5.14
C ASN A 88 -13.35 -15.76 -4.27
N SER A 89 -12.31 -15.16 -4.86
CA SER A 89 -11.20 -14.60 -4.10
C SER A 89 -11.58 -13.28 -3.44
N PRO A 90 -11.00 -12.92 -2.26
CA PRO A 90 -11.13 -11.58 -1.73
C PRO A 90 -10.65 -10.55 -2.76
N HIS A 91 -11.52 -9.59 -3.08
CA HIS A 91 -11.22 -8.62 -4.14
C HIS A 91 -10.52 -7.36 -3.63
N MET A 92 -10.53 -7.13 -2.32
CA MET A 92 -9.95 -5.92 -1.70
C MET A 92 -9.01 -6.30 -0.57
N VAL A 93 -7.93 -5.53 -0.42
CA VAL A 93 -6.97 -5.66 0.70
C VAL A 93 -6.54 -4.28 1.19
N ARG A 94 -6.22 -4.18 2.47
CA ARG A 94 -5.70 -2.95 3.05
C ARG A 94 -4.24 -2.73 2.67
N VAL A 95 -3.92 -1.49 2.33
CA VAL A 95 -2.55 -1.09 1.99
C VAL A 95 -1.75 -0.89 3.27
N PRO A 96 -0.52 -1.44 3.38
CA PRO A 96 0.37 -1.14 4.50
C PRO A 96 0.65 0.36 4.59
N ALA A 97 0.74 0.89 5.81
CA ALA A 97 1.02 2.31 6.08
C ALA A 97 2.35 2.82 5.46
N LEU A 98 3.22 1.93 5.02
CA LEU A 98 4.51 2.24 4.38
C LEU A 98 4.40 2.57 2.88
N VAL A 99 3.24 2.35 2.25
CA VAL A 99 3.04 2.65 0.83
C VAL A 99 2.56 4.09 0.69
N PRO A 100 3.30 4.95 -0.03
CA PRO A 100 3.17 6.40 0.11
C PRO A 100 1.96 7.04 -0.56
N ASP A 101 1.31 6.43 -1.52
CA ASP A 101 0.15 6.98 -2.23
C ASP A 101 -0.87 5.89 -2.50
N ASN A 102 -2.11 6.12 -2.07
CA ASN A 102 -3.17 5.12 -2.08
C ASN A 102 -4.14 5.27 -3.26
N THR A 103 -4.03 6.32 -4.06
CA THR A 103 -5.07 6.67 -5.06
C THR A 103 -5.00 5.86 -6.34
N ASN A 104 -3.88 5.20 -6.61
CA ASN A 104 -3.61 4.49 -7.85
C ASN A 104 -2.91 3.15 -7.62
N LEU A 105 -3.26 2.46 -6.52
CA LEU A 105 -2.64 1.21 -6.13
C LEU A 105 -3.52 0.01 -6.43
N ALA A 106 -2.86 -1.12 -6.70
CA ALA A 106 -3.45 -2.44 -6.71
C ALA A 106 -2.51 -3.44 -6.04
N ALA A 107 -3.02 -4.62 -5.76
CA ALA A 107 -2.25 -5.72 -5.21
C ALA A 107 -2.35 -6.96 -6.09
N ILE A 108 -1.33 -7.81 -6.01
CA ILE A 108 -1.32 -9.16 -6.57
C ILE A 108 -0.97 -10.11 -5.44
N ARG A 109 -1.62 -11.26 -5.39
CA ARG A 109 -1.43 -12.27 -4.34
C ARG A 109 -0.59 -13.43 -4.84
N TRP A 110 0.42 -13.86 -4.06
CA TRP A 110 1.10 -15.12 -4.32
C TRP A 110 0.21 -16.30 -3.97
N HIS A 111 0.05 -17.20 -4.93
CA HIS A 111 -0.54 -18.52 -4.72
C HIS A 111 0.48 -19.57 -5.16
N ALA A 112 1.28 -19.99 -4.23
CA ALA A 112 2.40 -20.87 -4.50
C ALA A 112 2.30 -22.16 -3.70
N SER A 113 2.70 -23.27 -4.30
CA SER A 113 2.82 -24.58 -3.68
C SER A 113 4.28 -25.04 -3.66
N GLY A 114 4.56 -26.21 -3.13
CA GLY A 114 5.90 -26.79 -3.11
C GLY A 114 6.92 -25.96 -2.33
N HIS A 115 8.11 -25.79 -2.89
CA HIS A 115 9.26 -25.16 -2.23
C HIS A 115 9.11 -23.64 -2.02
N ILE A 116 8.25 -22.97 -2.77
CA ILE A 116 7.95 -21.53 -2.61
C ILE A 116 6.67 -21.28 -1.80
N SER A 117 6.08 -22.30 -1.19
CA SER A 117 4.87 -22.17 -0.37
C SER A 117 4.98 -21.13 0.75
N ARG A 118 6.20 -20.84 1.24
CA ARG A 118 6.47 -19.84 2.28
C ARG A 118 6.04 -18.41 1.90
N ILE A 119 5.94 -18.10 0.60
CA ILE A 119 5.48 -16.81 0.12
C ILE A 119 4.02 -16.83 -0.30
N SER A 120 3.36 -17.99 -0.22
CA SER A 120 1.95 -18.09 -0.57
C SER A 120 1.09 -17.20 0.33
N GLY A 121 0.15 -16.50 -0.27
CA GLY A 121 -0.69 -15.51 0.39
C GLY A 121 -0.08 -14.13 0.52
N GLN A 122 1.23 -13.93 0.35
CA GLN A 122 1.84 -12.59 0.35
C GLN A 122 1.21 -11.72 -0.73
N LEU A 123 1.18 -10.41 -0.45
CA LEU A 123 0.64 -9.39 -1.33
C LEU A 123 1.77 -8.51 -1.86
N ALA A 124 1.83 -8.30 -3.18
CA ALA A 124 2.69 -7.31 -3.81
C ALA A 124 1.86 -6.12 -4.25
N PHE A 125 2.25 -4.93 -3.83
CA PHE A 125 1.57 -3.67 -4.16
C PHE A 125 2.31 -2.95 -5.27
N TYR A 126 1.56 -2.38 -6.24
CA TYR A 126 2.08 -1.68 -7.41
C TYR A 126 1.13 -0.56 -7.86
N TYR A 127 1.60 0.33 -8.72
CA TYR A 127 0.74 1.34 -9.36
C TYR A 127 -0.03 0.75 -10.53
N LEU A 128 -1.37 0.93 -10.51
CA LEU A 128 -2.28 0.35 -11.50
C LEU A 128 -2.32 1.15 -12.82
N HIS A 129 -2.31 2.47 -12.75
CA HIS A 129 -2.49 3.33 -13.90
C HIS A 129 -1.28 4.26 -14.11
N HIS A 130 -0.55 4.00 -15.17
CA HIS A 130 0.48 4.86 -15.75
C HIS A 130 0.77 4.36 -17.18
N ASP A 131 1.44 5.19 -17.95
CA ASP A 131 1.77 4.85 -19.34
C ASP A 131 3.11 4.10 -19.42
N GLY A 132 3.12 3.01 -20.18
CA GLY A 132 4.32 2.29 -20.61
C GLY A 132 5.22 1.80 -19.48
N ILE A 133 6.53 1.99 -19.64
CA ILE A 133 7.57 1.54 -18.73
C ILE A 133 8.24 2.77 -18.12
N PRO A 134 8.03 3.09 -16.83
CA PRO A 134 8.68 4.23 -16.19
C PRO A 134 10.18 3.97 -15.96
N ASP A 135 10.98 5.03 -15.91
CA ASP A 135 12.44 4.92 -15.76
C ASP A 135 12.85 4.13 -14.51
N ASN A 136 12.10 4.25 -13.43
CA ASN A 136 12.35 3.53 -12.18
C ASN A 136 11.92 2.06 -12.21
N ALA A 137 11.38 1.55 -13.32
CA ALA A 137 11.12 0.11 -13.49
C ALA A 137 12.39 -0.68 -13.82
N TRP A 138 13.34 -0.04 -14.50
CA TRP A 138 14.57 -0.69 -14.91
C TRP A 138 15.47 -1.04 -13.72
N GLY A 139 15.94 -2.29 -13.68
CA GLY A 139 16.73 -2.83 -12.58
C GLY A 139 15.93 -3.14 -11.31
N ASN A 140 14.62 -2.95 -11.32
CA ASN A 140 13.75 -3.20 -10.20
C ASN A 140 12.81 -4.37 -10.43
N ARG A 141 12.28 -4.92 -9.33
CA ARG A 141 11.25 -5.95 -9.38
C ARG A 141 9.91 -5.31 -9.75
N CYS A 142 9.30 -5.79 -10.82
CA CYS A 142 8.09 -5.21 -11.41
C CYS A 142 7.00 -6.26 -11.63
N LEU A 143 5.76 -5.79 -11.69
CA LEU A 143 4.73 -6.41 -12.52
C LEU A 143 5.01 -5.98 -13.96
N ILE A 144 5.08 -6.93 -14.88
CA ILE A 144 5.50 -6.73 -16.27
C ILE A 144 4.44 -7.32 -17.19
N VAL A 145 4.01 -6.53 -18.18
CA VAL A 145 3.09 -6.98 -19.24
C VAL A 145 3.88 -7.07 -20.54
N ARG A 146 3.91 -8.25 -21.13
CA ARG A 146 4.53 -8.50 -22.42
C ARG A 146 3.62 -8.12 -23.58
N GLN A 147 4.16 -8.01 -24.77
CA GLN A 147 3.41 -7.71 -25.99
C GLN A 147 2.34 -8.78 -26.31
N ASP A 148 2.55 -10.03 -25.91
CA ASP A 148 1.57 -11.11 -26.05
C ASP A 148 0.42 -11.05 -25.03
N GLY A 149 0.40 -10.02 -24.13
CA GLY A 149 -0.58 -9.84 -23.08
C GLY A 149 -0.33 -10.63 -21.80
N ASN A 150 0.65 -11.53 -21.79
CA ASN A 150 1.01 -12.30 -20.60
C ASN A 150 1.68 -11.39 -19.55
N GLN A 151 1.40 -11.67 -18.29
CA GLN A 151 1.89 -10.87 -17.15
C GLN A 151 2.82 -11.69 -16.28
N TYR A 152 3.89 -11.06 -15.81
CA TYR A 152 4.93 -11.70 -15.01
C TYR A 152 5.38 -10.79 -13.85
N ILE A 153 5.87 -11.41 -12.77
CA ILE A 153 6.63 -10.74 -11.73
C ILE A 153 8.11 -11.09 -11.88
N GLY A 154 8.97 -10.08 -12.00
CA GLY A 154 10.42 -10.29 -12.12
C GLY A 154 11.18 -8.98 -12.14
N TRP A 155 12.50 -9.05 -12.16
CA TRP A 155 13.34 -7.88 -12.40
C TRP A 155 13.36 -7.56 -13.88
N LEU A 156 13.04 -6.31 -14.21
CA LEU A 156 13.09 -5.82 -15.58
C LEU A 156 14.50 -5.27 -15.87
N ILE A 157 15.24 -5.93 -16.73
CA ILE A 157 16.62 -5.60 -17.02
C ILE A 157 16.78 -5.28 -18.51
N SER A 158 17.55 -4.23 -18.81
CA SER A 158 18.01 -3.93 -20.15
C SER A 158 19.51 -4.10 -20.22
N GLN A 159 19.98 -4.96 -21.10
CA GLN A 159 21.38 -5.19 -21.36
C GLN A 159 21.65 -5.18 -22.86
N ASP A 160 22.58 -4.35 -23.32
CA ASP A 160 22.95 -4.21 -24.73
C ASP A 160 21.76 -3.95 -25.68
N GLY A 161 20.75 -3.21 -25.19
CA GLY A 161 19.52 -2.92 -25.94
C GLY A 161 18.52 -4.05 -25.99
N VAL A 162 18.76 -5.14 -25.26
CA VAL A 162 17.88 -6.30 -25.16
C VAL A 162 17.21 -6.31 -23.79
N THR A 163 15.90 -6.52 -23.76
CA THR A 163 15.11 -6.58 -22.52
C THR A 163 15.01 -8.02 -22.03
N HIS A 164 15.24 -8.20 -20.74
CA HIS A 164 15.14 -9.48 -20.04
C HIS A 164 14.21 -9.36 -18.83
N ILE A 165 13.57 -10.48 -18.47
CA ILE A 165 12.83 -10.62 -17.20
C ILE A 165 13.53 -11.69 -16.38
N GLU A 166 14.13 -11.31 -15.25
CA GLU A 166 14.75 -12.24 -14.32
C GLU A 166 13.82 -12.58 -13.18
N ASN A 167 13.62 -13.86 -12.91
CA ASN A 167 12.84 -14.35 -11.78
C ASN A 167 13.76 -14.79 -10.63
N PRO A 168 13.29 -14.77 -9.37
CA PRO A 168 14.09 -15.11 -8.19
C PRO A 168 14.73 -16.49 -8.23
N GLU A 169 14.18 -17.42 -9.00
CA GLU A 169 14.65 -18.80 -9.12
C GLU A 169 15.59 -19.04 -10.32
N GLY A 170 16.16 -17.96 -10.88
CA GLY A 170 17.12 -18.05 -11.96
C GLY A 170 16.53 -18.40 -13.33
N ARG A 171 15.21 -18.33 -13.46
CA ARG A 171 14.55 -18.43 -14.76
C ARG A 171 14.55 -17.07 -15.44
N THR A 172 15.44 -16.86 -16.38
CA THR A 172 15.50 -15.62 -17.15
C THR A 172 14.79 -15.79 -18.47
N GLN A 173 13.87 -14.87 -18.77
CA GLN A 173 13.27 -14.74 -20.09
C GLN A 173 14.09 -13.72 -20.89
N PHE A 174 14.75 -14.17 -21.93
CA PHE A 174 15.61 -13.33 -22.75
C PHE A 174 14.86 -12.77 -23.96
N ASN A 175 15.27 -11.57 -24.38
CA ASN A 175 14.76 -10.89 -25.58
C ASN A 175 13.24 -10.80 -25.61
N VAL A 176 12.67 -10.23 -24.54
CA VAL A 176 11.22 -10.07 -24.39
C VAL A 176 10.76 -8.68 -24.83
N GLU A 177 9.62 -8.62 -25.50
CA GLU A 177 8.96 -7.36 -25.83
C GLU A 177 7.96 -7.01 -24.71
N VAL A 178 8.24 -5.91 -24.03
CA VAL A 178 7.48 -5.41 -22.88
C VAL A 178 6.72 -4.15 -23.27
N THR A 179 5.42 -4.13 -23.02
CA THR A 179 4.55 -2.98 -23.32
C THR A 179 4.29 -2.11 -22.12
N TRP A 180 4.34 -2.72 -20.92
CA TRP A 180 4.07 -2.01 -19.67
C TRP A 180 4.78 -2.69 -18.49
N ALA A 181 5.21 -1.91 -17.52
CA ALA A 181 5.77 -2.43 -16.27
C ALA A 181 5.52 -1.46 -15.12
N SER A 182 5.23 -1.98 -13.93
CA SER A 182 5.12 -1.20 -12.69
C SER A 182 6.01 -1.77 -11.59
N PRO A 183 6.88 -0.97 -10.97
CA PRO A 183 7.67 -1.40 -9.83
C PRO A 183 6.81 -1.91 -8.68
N ILE A 184 7.25 -3.00 -8.04
CA ILE A 184 6.65 -3.48 -6.79
C ILE A 184 7.10 -2.56 -5.66
N LEU A 185 6.15 -1.85 -5.07
CA LEU A 185 6.38 -0.84 -4.03
C LEU A 185 6.61 -1.46 -2.66
N ALA A 186 5.88 -2.55 -2.37
CA ALA A 186 5.97 -3.27 -1.12
C ALA A 186 5.49 -4.71 -1.29
N VAL A 187 5.99 -5.59 -0.44
CA VAL A 187 5.47 -6.94 -0.25
C VAL A 187 5.07 -7.11 1.21
N ALA A 188 3.86 -7.58 1.44
CA ALA A 188 3.31 -7.76 2.79
C ALA A 188 2.86 -9.19 3.04
N PRO A 189 2.98 -9.69 4.28
CA PRO A 189 2.51 -11.01 4.66
C PRO A 189 0.96 -11.10 4.62
N PRO A 190 0.39 -12.33 4.44
CA PRO A 190 -1.05 -12.51 4.24
C PRO A 190 -1.90 -12.15 5.47
N PHE A 191 -1.37 -12.37 6.67
CA PHE A 191 -2.13 -12.29 7.93
C PHE A 191 -2.36 -10.86 8.46
N VAL A 192 -1.84 -9.84 7.78
CA VAL A 192 -1.97 -8.45 8.21
C VAL A 192 -3.28 -7.81 7.73
N PHE A 193 -4.02 -8.45 6.80
CA PHE A 193 -5.05 -7.76 6.03
C PHE A 193 -6.37 -8.54 5.81
N GLU A 194 -6.51 -9.74 6.35
CA GLU A 194 -7.78 -10.47 6.30
C GLU A 194 -8.61 -10.16 7.55
N PHE A 195 -9.71 -9.43 7.37
CA PHE A 195 -10.79 -9.24 8.34
C PHE A 195 -12.12 -9.59 7.68
#